data_4416be8151c906fe5c2cf11c59c87ae4
#
_entry.id   4416be8151c906fe5c2cf11c59c87ae4
#
_cell.length_a   1.000
_cell.length_b   1.000
_cell.length_c   1.000
_cell.angle_alpha   90.00
_cell.angle_beta   90.00
_cell.angle_gamma   90.00
#
_symmetry.space_group_name_H-M   'P 1'
#
loop_
_entity.id
_entity.type
_entity.pdbx_description
1 polymer ?
#
loop_
_entity_poly.entity_id
_entity_poly.type
_entity_poly.pdbx_seq_one_letter_code
_entity_poly.pdbx_strand_id
1 'polypeptide(L)'
;MKRLFLCLLAAVSMLSLSAQSEFENEVINNIMARRSVRKYLDKPVEHSKLEIIAKAGINAPSAMNRQNWAVRIIEDYKLIADVSEAYKQENPQMVERDPNFKNMFRNAPNLICVCAPSDGGFNLDAGLLGENMMLAAQSLGLGTCIQTGPVRFLLTNEKAKPFLEALDIPEGYKLLYVIAVGYPDEKPDAKPRDASKVKFIGASSAETSEDDGLFIDYHENAQFPGGEQACFKWLSDNIKYPEDCLKEKVEGRVIVNFVVEKDGSITDVKTWKSPHPSLSKEAERVVKAMPKWQPARFNGEVIRSRFMLPMIFRLPEPSGDSKQ
;
A
#
# COMPACT_ATOMS: atom_id res chain seq x y z
N MET A 1 35.35 -12.79 -34.54
CA MET A 1 34.02 -12.83 -33.88
C MET A 1 34.20 -12.22 -32.49
N LYS A 2 33.96 -10.91 -32.39
CA LYS A 2 34.14 -10.16 -31.14
C LYS A 2 32.80 -10.23 -30.39
N ARG A 3 32.79 -10.87 -29.22
CA ARG A 3 31.65 -10.86 -28.31
C ARG A 3 31.52 -9.47 -27.66
N LEU A 4 30.44 -8.77 -27.96
CA LEU A 4 30.10 -7.52 -27.30
C LEU A 4 29.64 -7.88 -25.87
N PHE A 5 30.42 -7.54 -24.86
CA PHE A 5 29.97 -7.61 -23.47
C PHE A 5 29.06 -6.40 -23.21
N LEU A 6 27.77 -6.67 -23.07
CA LEU A 6 26.83 -5.68 -22.63
C LEU A 6 26.85 -5.68 -21.08
N CYS A 7 27.52 -4.70 -20.48
CA CYS A 7 27.47 -4.51 -19.02
C CYS A 7 26.14 -3.90 -18.63
N LEU A 8 25.20 -4.73 -18.18
CA LEU A 8 23.96 -4.31 -17.52
C LEU A 8 24.26 -4.12 -16.04
N LEU A 9 24.71 -2.92 -15.64
CA LEU A 9 24.77 -2.57 -14.20
C LEU A 9 23.35 -2.21 -13.74
N ALA A 10 22.64 -3.19 -13.20
CA ALA A 10 21.39 -2.96 -12.50
C ALA A 10 21.71 -2.33 -11.13
N ALA A 11 21.42 -1.05 -10.96
CA ALA A 11 21.24 -0.48 -9.63
C ALA A 11 20.00 -1.13 -9.01
N VAL A 12 20.21 -2.13 -8.18
CA VAL A 12 19.16 -2.82 -7.43
C VAL A 12 18.70 -1.89 -6.30
N SER A 13 17.70 -1.05 -6.56
CA SER A 13 16.76 -0.71 -5.51
C SER A 13 15.82 -1.92 -5.40
N MET A 14 15.79 -2.58 -4.25
CA MET A 14 14.85 -3.66 -3.93
C MET A 14 13.43 -3.11 -4.00
N LEU A 15 12.85 -3.15 -5.19
CA LEU A 15 11.44 -3.01 -5.41
C LEU A 15 10.95 -4.43 -5.65
N SER A 16 10.22 -4.97 -4.70
CA SER A 16 9.46 -6.20 -4.88
C SER A 16 8.73 -6.10 -6.22
N LEU A 17 9.03 -6.98 -7.19
CA LEU A 17 8.26 -7.10 -8.41
C LEU A 17 6.88 -7.68 -8.01
N SER A 18 5.98 -6.81 -7.57
CA SER A 18 4.58 -7.16 -7.46
C SER A 18 3.93 -7.00 -8.83
N ALA A 19 3.07 -7.92 -9.24
CA ALA A 19 2.19 -7.71 -10.38
C ALA A 19 1.42 -6.41 -10.14
N GLN A 20 1.68 -5.39 -10.98
CA GLN A 20 1.10 -4.07 -10.82
C GLN A 20 -0.19 -4.00 -11.62
N SER A 21 -1.24 -3.44 -11.00
CA SER A 21 -2.52 -3.18 -11.65
C SER A 21 -2.36 -2.24 -12.84
N GLU A 22 -3.34 -2.22 -13.74
CA GLU A 22 -3.41 -1.36 -14.93
C GLU A 22 -3.24 0.14 -14.61
N PHE A 23 -3.39 0.51 -13.35
CA PHE A 23 -3.23 1.85 -12.82
C PHE A 23 -2.14 1.88 -11.76
N GLU A 24 -0.87 2.05 -12.18
CA GLU A 24 0.21 2.44 -11.25
C GLU A 24 -0.02 3.89 -10.80
N ASN A 25 -0.74 4.04 -9.72
CA ASN A 25 -0.98 5.32 -9.09
C ASN A 25 -0.61 5.21 -7.61
N GLU A 26 0.25 6.09 -7.14
CA GLU A 26 0.71 6.09 -5.75
C GLU A 26 -0.45 6.13 -4.74
N VAL A 27 -1.53 6.83 -5.07
CA VAL A 27 -2.72 6.90 -4.22
C VAL A 27 -3.41 5.54 -4.13
N ILE A 28 -3.63 4.87 -5.27
CA ILE A 28 -4.24 3.53 -5.30
C ILE A 28 -3.36 2.52 -4.56
N ASN A 29 -2.05 2.54 -4.82
CA ASN A 29 -1.10 1.66 -4.15
C ASN A 29 -1.11 1.88 -2.62
N ASN A 30 -1.19 3.14 -2.17
CA ASN A 30 -1.28 3.48 -0.76
C ASN A 30 -2.58 2.93 -0.12
N ILE A 31 -3.72 3.08 -0.82
CA ILE A 31 -5.01 2.53 -0.38
C ILE A 31 -4.93 1.00 -0.27
N MET A 32 -4.40 0.35 -1.31
CA MET A 32 -4.30 -1.11 -1.37
C MET A 32 -3.29 -1.68 -0.36
N ALA A 33 -2.25 -0.93 -0.02
CA ALA A 33 -1.22 -1.34 0.94
C ALA A 33 -1.63 -1.14 2.40
N ARG A 34 -2.60 -0.24 2.69
CA ARG A 34 -2.99 0.07 4.06
C ARG A 34 -3.57 -1.14 4.79
N ARG A 35 -3.07 -1.37 6.00
CA ARG A 35 -3.54 -2.44 6.91
C ARG A 35 -3.83 -1.88 8.29
N SER A 36 -4.68 -2.57 9.06
CA SER A 36 -4.88 -2.27 10.47
C SER A 36 -3.72 -2.85 11.28
N VAL A 37 -2.78 -2.00 11.66
CA VAL A 37 -1.62 -2.34 12.49
C VAL A 37 -2.01 -2.34 13.95
N ARG A 38 -1.60 -3.36 14.71
CA ARG A 38 -1.94 -3.56 16.13
C ARG A 38 -0.74 -3.77 17.03
N LYS A 39 0.48 -3.73 16.44
CA LYS A 39 1.75 -3.73 17.18
C LYS A 39 2.57 -2.55 16.71
N TYR A 40 3.11 -1.82 17.65
CA TYR A 40 3.85 -0.59 17.41
C TYR A 40 5.18 -0.61 18.12
N LEU A 41 6.19 0.00 17.50
CA LEU A 41 7.44 0.30 18.16
C LEU A 41 7.20 1.30 19.31
N ASP A 42 7.99 1.20 20.36
CA ASP A 42 7.99 2.15 21.49
C ASP A 42 8.72 3.43 21.10
N LYS A 43 8.14 4.13 20.13
CA LYS A 43 8.68 5.36 19.55
C LYS A 43 7.54 6.32 19.26
N PRO A 44 7.52 7.51 19.88
CA PRO A 44 6.54 8.55 19.56
C PRO A 44 6.60 8.95 18.08
N VAL A 45 5.46 9.34 17.55
CA VAL A 45 5.37 9.94 16.20
C VAL A 45 5.74 11.42 16.31
N GLU A 46 6.52 11.92 15.39
CA GLU A 46 6.92 13.31 15.32
C GLU A 46 5.68 14.22 15.12
N HIS A 47 5.61 15.32 15.88
CA HIS A 47 4.52 16.29 15.82
C HIS A 47 4.18 16.73 14.39
N SER A 48 5.20 17.00 13.57
CA SER A 48 5.03 17.42 12.18
C SER A 48 4.29 16.40 11.32
N LYS A 49 4.48 15.09 11.56
CA LYS A 49 3.72 14.04 10.88
C LYS A 49 2.27 14.00 11.34
N LEU A 50 2.03 14.16 12.64
CA LEU A 50 0.68 14.23 13.19
C LEU A 50 -0.09 15.45 12.65
N GLU A 51 0.58 16.60 12.47
CA GLU A 51 -0.01 17.75 11.80
C GLU A 51 -0.41 17.48 10.34
N ILE A 52 0.45 16.79 9.56
CA ILE A 52 0.14 16.40 8.18
C ILE A 52 -1.08 15.48 8.15
N ILE A 53 -1.14 14.50 9.06
CA ILE A 53 -2.26 13.58 9.19
C ILE A 53 -3.55 14.36 9.50
N ALA A 54 -3.52 15.29 10.45
CA ALA A 54 -4.66 16.12 10.80
C ALA A 54 -5.13 16.95 9.59
N LYS A 55 -4.20 17.61 8.90
CA LYS A 55 -4.48 18.41 7.69
C LYS A 55 -5.11 17.56 6.58
N ALA A 56 -4.61 16.35 6.37
CA ALA A 56 -5.22 15.42 5.41
C ALA A 56 -6.64 15.04 5.82
N GLY A 57 -6.86 14.76 7.10
CA GLY A 57 -8.17 14.43 7.64
C GLY A 57 -9.22 15.50 7.37
N ILE A 58 -8.95 16.73 7.77
CA ILE A 58 -9.92 17.84 7.62
C ILE A 58 -10.20 18.26 6.17
N ASN A 59 -9.45 17.73 5.19
CA ASN A 59 -9.76 17.85 3.77
C ASN A 59 -10.81 16.83 3.29
N ALA A 60 -11.34 15.98 4.18
CA ALA A 60 -12.44 15.10 3.84
C ALA A 60 -13.71 15.90 3.47
N PRO A 61 -14.53 15.41 2.54
CA PRO A 61 -15.82 16.03 2.28
C PRO A 61 -16.74 15.89 3.48
N SER A 62 -17.63 16.86 3.65
CA SER A 62 -18.70 16.81 4.66
C SER A 62 -20.00 17.36 4.10
N ALA A 63 -21.12 16.91 4.63
CA ALA A 63 -22.43 17.36 4.20
C ALA A 63 -22.54 18.89 4.27
N MET A 64 -22.79 19.53 3.12
CA MET A 64 -22.85 21.00 2.97
C MET A 64 -21.61 21.75 3.52
N ASN A 65 -20.44 21.08 3.53
CA ASN A 65 -19.19 21.59 4.11
C ASN A 65 -19.33 22.02 5.59
N ARG A 66 -20.21 21.35 6.34
CA ARG A 66 -20.44 21.68 7.76
C ARG A 66 -19.30 21.29 8.69
N GLN A 67 -18.45 20.33 8.25
CA GLN A 67 -17.28 19.88 9.00
C GLN A 67 -17.63 19.49 10.45
N ASN A 68 -18.70 18.69 10.59
CA ASN A 68 -19.25 18.26 11.88
C ASN A 68 -18.39 17.16 12.51
N TRP A 69 -17.17 17.53 12.84
CA TRP A 69 -16.20 16.71 13.57
C TRP A 69 -15.37 17.56 14.51
N ALA A 70 -14.84 16.95 15.54
CA ALA A 70 -13.75 17.48 16.33
C ALA A 70 -12.66 16.40 16.45
N VAL A 71 -11.41 16.81 16.21
CA VAL A 71 -10.26 15.90 16.29
C VAL A 71 -9.39 16.33 17.47
N ARG A 72 -8.96 15.35 18.28
CA ARG A 72 -8.00 15.53 19.36
C ARG A 72 -6.85 14.56 19.17
N ILE A 73 -5.64 15.08 19.04
CA ILE A 73 -4.42 14.28 18.88
C ILE A 73 -3.73 14.24 20.24
N ILE A 74 -3.48 13.04 20.74
CA ILE A 74 -2.84 12.83 22.03
C ILE A 74 -1.37 12.46 21.80
N GLU A 75 -0.52 13.38 22.19
CA GLU A 75 0.95 13.22 22.23
C GLU A 75 1.44 12.98 23.66
N ASP A 76 0.61 13.30 24.65
CA ASP A 76 0.90 13.03 26.07
C ASP A 76 0.75 11.55 26.41
N TYR A 77 1.90 10.87 26.43
CA TYR A 77 1.94 9.45 26.81
C TYR A 77 1.43 9.22 28.24
N LYS A 78 1.62 10.19 29.15
CA LYS A 78 1.16 10.04 30.54
C LYS A 78 -0.37 9.98 30.61
N LEU A 79 -1.07 10.80 29.84
CA LEU A 79 -2.53 10.76 29.76
C LEU A 79 -3.03 9.39 29.26
N ILE A 80 -2.35 8.81 28.26
CA ILE A 80 -2.64 7.47 27.74
C ILE A 80 -2.38 6.39 28.80
N ALA A 81 -1.28 6.51 29.53
CA ALA A 81 -0.90 5.56 30.57
C ALA A 81 -1.88 5.61 31.76
N ASP A 82 -2.24 6.79 32.22
CA ASP A 82 -3.14 6.97 33.38
C ASP A 82 -4.54 6.35 33.12
N VAL A 83 -5.13 6.61 31.96
CA VAL A 83 -6.42 6.01 31.61
C VAL A 83 -6.32 4.50 31.38
N SER A 84 -5.17 4.03 30.89
CA SER A 84 -4.94 2.60 30.68
C SER A 84 -4.73 1.86 32.00
N GLU A 85 -4.15 2.52 33.01
CA GLU A 85 -4.05 1.95 34.35
C GLU A 85 -5.41 1.77 34.99
N ALA A 86 -6.31 2.77 34.86
CA ALA A 86 -7.70 2.63 35.27
C ALA A 86 -8.41 1.45 34.54
N TYR A 87 -8.12 1.26 33.25
CA TYR A 87 -8.65 0.14 32.47
C TYR A 87 -8.13 -1.22 32.96
N LYS A 88 -6.85 -1.34 33.29
CA LYS A 88 -6.25 -2.57 33.81
C LYS A 88 -6.89 -2.99 35.12
N GLN A 89 -7.13 -2.05 36.04
CA GLN A 89 -7.79 -2.32 37.33
C GLN A 89 -9.16 -2.93 37.17
N GLU A 90 -9.94 -2.51 36.17
CA GLU A 90 -11.27 -3.04 35.86
C GLU A 90 -11.21 -4.32 35.00
N ASN A 91 -10.08 -4.60 34.35
CA ASN A 91 -9.90 -5.70 33.39
C ASN A 91 -8.60 -6.45 33.63
N PRO A 92 -8.34 -7.02 34.84
CA PRO A 92 -7.08 -7.67 35.19
C PRO A 92 -6.72 -8.82 34.24
N GLN A 93 -7.73 -9.51 33.67
CA GLN A 93 -7.54 -10.58 32.69
C GLN A 93 -6.80 -10.12 31.41
N MET A 94 -6.78 -8.82 31.12
CA MET A 94 -6.04 -8.31 29.96
C MET A 94 -4.54 -8.39 30.15
N VAL A 95 -4.07 -8.14 31.37
CA VAL A 95 -2.65 -8.25 31.73
C VAL A 95 -2.25 -9.73 31.84
N GLU A 96 -3.13 -10.59 32.33
CA GLU A 96 -2.90 -12.05 32.38
C GLU A 96 -2.73 -12.65 30.97
N ARG A 97 -3.53 -12.18 30.00
CA ARG A 97 -3.48 -12.64 28.61
C ARG A 97 -2.30 -12.09 27.80
N ASP A 98 -1.86 -10.89 28.12
CA ASP A 98 -0.76 -10.21 27.46
C ASP A 98 0.14 -9.52 28.50
N PRO A 99 1.21 -10.18 28.97
CA PRO A 99 2.17 -9.59 29.90
C PRO A 99 2.83 -8.29 29.39
N ASN A 100 2.82 -8.06 28.07
CA ASN A 100 3.35 -6.86 27.46
C ASN A 100 2.29 -5.75 27.30
N PHE A 101 1.09 -5.92 27.85
CA PHE A 101 0.03 -4.94 27.79
C PHE A 101 0.42 -3.64 28.50
N LYS A 102 0.77 -2.61 27.73
CA LYS A 102 1.12 -1.28 28.25
C LYS A 102 -0.12 -0.40 28.36
N ASN A 103 -0.90 -0.32 27.27
CA ASN A 103 -2.10 0.52 27.22
C ASN A 103 -3.26 -0.13 26.44
N MET A 104 -4.48 0.31 26.74
CA MET A 104 -5.72 -0.22 26.16
C MET A 104 -5.87 0.08 24.65
N PHE A 105 -4.99 0.86 24.07
CA PHE A 105 -4.99 1.27 22.66
C PHE A 105 -3.95 0.50 21.82
N ARG A 106 -3.80 -0.81 22.09
CA ARG A 106 -2.83 -1.68 21.39
C ARG A 106 -1.38 -1.27 21.59
N ASN A 107 -1.07 -0.69 22.73
CA ASN A 107 0.25 -0.16 23.05
C ASN A 107 0.74 0.94 22.11
N ALA A 108 -0.17 1.61 21.38
CA ALA A 108 0.19 2.71 20.49
C ALA A 108 0.74 3.90 21.27
N PRO A 109 1.80 4.57 20.78
CA PRO A 109 2.40 5.72 21.46
C PRO A 109 1.58 7.00 21.33
N ASN A 110 0.80 7.13 20.25
CA ASN A 110 -0.03 8.30 19.99
C ASN A 110 -1.46 7.88 19.61
N LEU A 111 -2.42 8.77 19.86
CA LEU A 111 -3.82 8.54 19.56
C LEU A 111 -4.41 9.73 18.81
N ILE A 112 -5.37 9.45 17.93
CA ILE A 112 -6.23 10.44 17.31
C ILE A 112 -7.65 10.12 17.73
N CYS A 113 -8.25 10.95 18.57
CA CYS A 113 -9.63 10.86 19.03
C CYS A 113 -10.53 11.64 18.07
N VAL A 114 -11.50 10.98 17.49
CA VAL A 114 -12.48 11.59 16.58
C VAL A 114 -13.82 11.67 17.28
N CYS A 115 -14.34 12.89 17.39
CA CYS A 115 -15.61 13.22 17.97
C CYS A 115 -16.58 13.70 16.89
N ALA A 116 -17.87 13.41 17.09
CA ALA A 116 -18.96 13.81 16.22
C ALA A 116 -20.19 14.21 17.04
N PRO A 117 -21.17 14.92 16.45
CA PRO A 117 -22.42 15.26 17.12
C PRO A 117 -23.10 14.04 17.74
N SER A 118 -23.64 14.22 18.93
CA SER A 118 -24.20 13.12 19.75
C SER A 118 -25.46 12.50 19.17
N ASP A 119 -26.16 13.22 18.27
CA ASP A 119 -27.37 12.75 17.56
C ASP A 119 -27.10 11.67 16.50
N GLY A 120 -25.81 11.45 16.17
CA GLY A 120 -25.39 10.43 15.21
C GLY A 120 -25.58 10.79 13.74
N GLY A 121 -26.09 11.99 13.42
CA GLY A 121 -26.42 12.40 12.05
C GLY A 121 -25.24 12.53 11.09
N PHE A 122 -24.00 12.62 11.60
CA PHE A 122 -22.80 12.92 10.80
C PHE A 122 -21.67 11.90 10.96
N ASN A 123 -21.99 10.67 11.33
CA ASN A 123 -21.00 9.60 11.47
C ASN A 123 -20.29 9.28 10.15
N LEU A 124 -20.95 9.50 9.00
CA LEU A 124 -20.35 9.35 7.67
C LEU A 124 -19.20 10.31 7.48
N ASP A 125 -19.40 11.61 7.76
CA ASP A 125 -18.39 12.65 7.64
C ASP A 125 -17.15 12.31 8.48
N ALA A 126 -17.37 11.87 9.73
CA ALA A 126 -16.29 11.43 10.62
C ALA A 126 -15.56 10.18 10.10
N GLY A 127 -16.28 9.26 9.42
CA GLY A 127 -15.67 8.10 8.77
C GLY A 127 -14.75 8.49 7.61
N LEU A 128 -15.18 9.41 6.75
CA LEU A 128 -14.38 9.93 5.64
C LEU A 128 -13.11 10.66 6.13
N LEU A 129 -13.26 11.49 7.16
CA LEU A 129 -12.14 12.15 7.84
C LEU A 129 -11.14 11.13 8.37
N GLY A 130 -11.61 10.08 9.04
CA GLY A 130 -10.74 9.04 9.61
C GLY A 130 -9.96 8.26 8.55
N GLU A 131 -10.59 7.90 7.42
CA GLU A 131 -9.89 7.21 6.34
C GLU A 131 -8.81 8.10 5.71
N ASN A 132 -9.08 9.40 5.46
CA ASN A 132 -8.05 10.31 4.98
C ASN A 132 -6.85 10.36 5.93
N MET A 133 -7.07 10.41 7.26
CA MET A 133 -6.00 10.39 8.25
C MET A 133 -5.20 9.09 8.20
N MET A 134 -5.86 7.94 8.06
CA MET A 134 -5.17 6.64 8.00
C MET A 134 -4.37 6.47 6.71
N LEU A 135 -4.85 6.96 5.58
CA LEU A 135 -4.13 6.95 4.32
C LEU A 135 -2.91 7.87 4.35
N ALA A 136 -3.04 9.05 4.95
CA ALA A 136 -1.91 9.96 5.17
C ALA A 136 -0.86 9.33 6.10
N ALA A 137 -1.27 8.69 7.19
CA ALA A 137 -0.36 7.96 8.07
C ALA A 137 0.39 6.85 7.34
N GLN A 138 -0.30 6.06 6.53
CA GLN A 138 0.30 5.01 5.69
C GLN A 138 1.36 5.57 4.75
N SER A 139 1.10 6.68 4.07
CA SER A 139 2.06 7.33 3.15
C SER A 139 3.30 7.88 3.88
N LEU A 140 3.19 8.16 5.18
CA LEU A 140 4.28 8.61 6.05
C LEU A 140 5.04 7.45 6.72
N GLY A 141 4.73 6.19 6.36
CA GLY A 141 5.34 5.00 6.93
C GLY A 141 4.84 4.65 8.33
N LEU A 142 3.66 5.14 8.73
CA LEU A 142 3.04 4.87 10.01
C LEU A 142 1.93 3.82 9.89
N GLY A 143 1.76 3.05 10.95
CA GLY A 143 0.65 2.11 11.11
C GLY A 143 -0.50 2.73 11.87
N THR A 144 -1.73 2.35 11.52
CA THR A 144 -2.94 2.81 12.20
C THR A 144 -3.92 1.68 12.46
N CYS A 145 -4.77 1.85 13.48
CA CYS A 145 -5.90 0.97 13.75
C CYS A 145 -7.04 1.75 14.37
N ILE A 146 -8.21 1.78 13.72
CA ILE A 146 -9.45 2.29 14.34
C ILE A 146 -9.87 1.37 15.48
N GLN A 147 -10.24 1.97 16.60
CA GLN A 147 -10.69 1.29 17.80
C GLN A 147 -11.97 1.93 18.34
N THR A 148 -13.04 1.15 18.40
CA THR A 148 -14.30 1.52 19.06
C THR A 148 -14.46 0.84 20.42
N GLY A 149 -13.74 -0.28 20.65
CA GLY A 149 -13.80 -1.02 21.91
C GLY A 149 -13.45 -0.17 23.14
N PRO A 150 -12.34 0.59 23.14
CA PRO A 150 -12.01 1.49 24.25
C PRO A 150 -13.05 2.57 24.54
N VAL A 151 -13.77 3.04 23.53
CA VAL A 151 -14.70 4.18 23.64
C VAL A 151 -15.78 3.93 24.69
N ARG A 152 -16.32 2.72 24.75
CA ARG A 152 -17.33 2.39 25.75
C ARG A 152 -16.81 2.60 27.18
N PHE A 153 -15.62 2.08 27.48
CA PHE A 153 -14.99 2.28 28.79
C PHE A 153 -14.78 3.78 29.07
N LEU A 154 -14.23 4.50 28.10
CA LEU A 154 -13.96 5.94 28.26
C LEU A 154 -15.23 6.73 28.57
N LEU A 155 -16.36 6.40 27.94
CA LEU A 155 -17.63 7.14 28.11
C LEU A 155 -18.43 6.73 29.35
N THR A 156 -18.20 5.55 29.92
CA THR A 156 -19.04 5.01 31.00
C THR A 156 -18.32 4.82 32.33
N ASN A 157 -16.98 4.90 32.38
CA ASN A 157 -16.21 4.68 33.59
C ASN A 157 -15.76 5.99 34.21
N GLU A 158 -16.10 6.20 35.48
CA GLU A 158 -15.75 7.41 36.23
C GLU A 158 -14.24 7.68 36.29
N LYS A 159 -13.40 6.61 36.34
CA LYS A 159 -11.95 6.73 36.36
C LYS A 159 -11.38 7.23 35.02
N ALA A 160 -12.16 7.19 33.94
CA ALA A 160 -11.78 7.72 32.63
C ALA A 160 -12.13 9.20 32.44
N LYS A 161 -12.86 9.82 33.37
CA LYS A 161 -13.24 11.25 33.31
C LYS A 161 -12.05 12.20 33.06
N PRO A 162 -10.91 12.07 33.75
CA PRO A 162 -9.77 12.97 33.49
C PRO A 162 -9.27 12.92 32.06
N PHE A 163 -9.35 11.74 31.40
CA PHE A 163 -9.00 11.60 30.00
C PHE A 163 -10.00 12.35 29.12
N LEU A 164 -11.31 12.20 29.36
CA LEU A 164 -12.34 12.88 28.57
C LEU A 164 -12.29 14.41 28.78
N GLU A 165 -12.05 14.87 30.00
CA GLU A 165 -11.87 16.30 30.31
C GLU A 165 -10.69 16.89 29.57
N ALA A 166 -9.57 16.17 29.51
CA ALA A 166 -8.38 16.59 28.74
C ALA A 166 -8.63 16.63 27.21
N LEU A 167 -9.61 15.89 26.69
CA LEU A 167 -9.99 15.99 25.28
C LEU A 167 -10.73 17.29 24.95
N ASP A 168 -11.28 17.99 25.93
CA ASP A 168 -12.06 19.23 25.71
C ASP A 168 -13.05 19.07 24.53
N ILE A 169 -13.90 18.06 24.63
CA ILE A 169 -14.88 17.72 23.59
C ILE A 169 -15.94 18.84 23.54
N PRO A 170 -16.21 19.41 22.33
CA PRO A 170 -17.22 20.47 22.21
C PRO A 170 -18.61 20.02 22.72
N GLU A 171 -19.37 20.96 23.26
CA GLU A 171 -20.74 20.71 23.68
C GLU A 171 -21.57 20.12 22.54
N GLY A 172 -22.41 19.13 22.85
CA GLY A 172 -23.22 18.42 21.87
C GLY A 172 -22.46 17.34 21.07
N TYR A 173 -21.13 17.18 21.29
CA TYR A 173 -20.32 16.13 20.66
C TYR A 173 -20.02 15.01 21.63
N LYS A 174 -19.68 13.86 21.08
CA LYS A 174 -19.18 12.69 21.82
C LYS A 174 -18.00 12.05 21.08
N LEU A 175 -17.13 11.37 21.82
CA LEU A 175 -16.10 10.52 21.25
C LEU A 175 -16.74 9.39 20.47
N LEU A 176 -16.41 9.28 19.18
CA LEU A 176 -16.96 8.28 18.27
C LEU A 176 -16.03 7.07 18.14
N TYR A 177 -14.76 7.32 17.90
CA TYR A 177 -13.70 6.30 17.84
C TYR A 177 -12.33 6.91 18.11
N VAL A 178 -11.35 6.01 18.32
CA VAL A 178 -9.94 6.36 18.48
C VAL A 178 -9.15 5.68 17.36
N ILE A 179 -8.22 6.39 16.74
CA ILE A 179 -7.22 5.81 15.86
C ILE A 179 -5.92 5.70 16.66
N ALA A 180 -5.48 4.48 16.91
CA ALA A 180 -4.14 4.21 17.38
C ALA A 180 -3.15 4.47 16.24
N VAL A 181 -2.08 5.22 16.47
CA VAL A 181 -1.08 5.57 15.46
C VAL A 181 0.33 5.45 16.02
N GLY A 182 1.25 4.93 15.20
CA GLY A 182 2.65 4.73 15.59
C GLY A 182 3.46 4.09 14.48
N TYR A 183 4.75 3.91 14.70
CA TYR A 183 5.60 3.14 13.81
C TYR A 183 5.23 1.65 13.91
N PRO A 184 4.95 0.97 12.77
CA PRO A 184 4.51 -0.43 12.82
C PRO A 184 5.63 -1.36 13.27
N ASP A 185 5.31 -2.30 14.16
CA ASP A 185 6.15 -3.44 14.58
C ASP A 185 5.54 -4.77 14.11
N GLU A 186 4.76 -4.71 13.06
CA GLU A 186 4.21 -5.86 12.34
C GLU A 186 3.90 -5.49 10.90
N LYS A 187 3.82 -6.50 10.04
CA LYS A 187 3.36 -6.36 8.65
C LYS A 187 2.18 -7.31 8.45
N PRO A 188 0.95 -6.86 8.75
CA PRO A 188 -0.22 -7.72 8.61
C PRO A 188 -0.50 -8.07 7.15
N ASP A 189 -0.90 -9.34 6.91
CA ASP A 189 -1.32 -9.79 5.59
C ASP A 189 -2.63 -9.13 5.15
N ALA A 190 -2.80 -9.03 3.84
CA ALA A 190 -4.06 -8.62 3.24
C ALA A 190 -5.12 -9.70 3.52
N LYS A 191 -6.28 -9.27 4.03
CA LYS A 191 -7.43 -10.18 4.15
C LYS A 191 -8.24 -10.12 2.86
N PRO A 192 -8.81 -11.25 2.39
CA PRO A 192 -9.67 -11.29 1.22
C PRO A 192 -10.79 -10.25 1.30
N ARG A 193 -11.14 -9.68 0.15
CA ARG A 193 -12.28 -8.80 -0.02
C ARG A 193 -13.34 -9.51 -0.87
N ASP A 194 -14.57 -9.38 -0.48
CA ASP A 194 -15.71 -9.97 -1.18
C ASP A 194 -16.15 -9.04 -2.32
N ALA A 195 -15.62 -9.27 -3.51
CA ALA A 195 -15.96 -8.50 -4.71
C ALA A 195 -17.41 -8.71 -5.16
N SER A 196 -18.07 -9.81 -4.77
CA SER A 196 -19.47 -10.07 -5.12
C SER A 196 -20.46 -9.02 -4.56
N LYS A 197 -20.02 -8.24 -3.57
CA LYS A 197 -20.77 -7.11 -3.00
C LYS A 197 -20.76 -5.86 -3.87
N VAL A 198 -19.95 -5.83 -4.94
CA VAL A 198 -19.93 -4.74 -5.91
C VAL A 198 -20.68 -5.18 -7.16
N LYS A 199 -21.68 -4.42 -7.57
CA LYS A 199 -22.47 -4.69 -8.78
C LYS A 199 -22.52 -3.45 -9.65
N PHE A 200 -22.18 -3.63 -10.91
CA PHE A 200 -22.32 -2.59 -11.93
C PHE A 200 -23.74 -2.63 -12.51
N ILE A 201 -24.46 -1.51 -12.47
CA ILE A 201 -25.82 -1.40 -12.99
C ILE A 201 -25.79 -0.61 -14.29
N GLY A 202 -26.34 -1.19 -15.35
CA GLY A 202 -26.43 -0.55 -16.68
C GLY A 202 -25.17 -0.73 -17.55
N ALA A 203 -24.14 -1.41 -17.07
CA ALA A 203 -23.06 -1.84 -17.95
C ALA A 203 -23.63 -2.87 -18.95
N SER A 204 -23.45 -2.63 -20.28
CA SER A 204 -23.79 -3.65 -21.26
C SER A 204 -22.82 -4.82 -21.12
N SER A 205 -23.32 -6.05 -21.21
CA SER A 205 -22.50 -7.28 -21.16
C SER A 205 -21.45 -7.38 -22.30
N ALA A 206 -21.44 -6.41 -23.21
CA ALA A 206 -20.45 -6.34 -24.30
C ALA A 206 -19.15 -5.64 -23.91
N GLU A 207 -19.12 -4.90 -22.77
CA GLU A 207 -17.89 -4.30 -22.22
C GLU A 207 -17.37 -4.99 -20.95
N THR A 208 -18.15 -5.85 -20.35
CA THR A 208 -17.58 -6.89 -19.53
C THR A 208 -16.90 -7.86 -20.49
N SER A 209 -15.65 -7.58 -20.86
CA SER A 209 -14.76 -8.67 -21.27
C SER A 209 -15.11 -9.83 -20.35
N GLU A 210 -15.42 -11.01 -20.93
CA GLU A 210 -15.54 -12.27 -20.19
C GLU A 210 -14.61 -12.18 -19.00
N ASP A 211 -15.14 -12.37 -17.78
CA ASP A 211 -14.35 -12.32 -16.56
C ASP A 211 -12.98 -12.87 -16.88
N ASP A 212 -12.03 -11.98 -17.21
CA ASP A 212 -10.72 -12.40 -17.69
C ASP A 212 -9.93 -13.04 -16.54
N GLY A 213 -10.60 -13.23 -15.38
CA GLY A 213 -10.04 -13.83 -14.18
C GLY A 213 -8.80 -13.10 -13.69
N LEU A 214 -8.67 -11.82 -14.02
CA LEU A 214 -7.52 -11.01 -13.64
C LEU A 214 -7.70 -10.50 -12.21
N PHE A 215 -7.26 -11.27 -11.25
CA PHE A 215 -7.24 -10.86 -9.85
C PHE A 215 -6.02 -9.97 -9.56
N ILE A 216 -6.24 -8.91 -8.77
CA ILE A 216 -5.20 -7.94 -8.39
C ILE A 216 -4.47 -8.37 -7.10
N ASP A 217 -5.04 -9.29 -6.33
CA ASP A 217 -4.49 -9.75 -5.04
C ASP A 217 -4.04 -11.21 -5.16
N TYR A 218 -2.75 -11.42 -5.38
CA TYR A 218 -2.15 -12.75 -5.52
C TYR A 218 -1.55 -13.21 -4.19
N HIS A 219 -1.80 -14.45 -3.80
CA HIS A 219 -1.07 -15.09 -2.71
C HIS A 219 0.35 -15.47 -3.14
N GLU A 220 0.51 -15.86 -4.41
CA GLU A 220 1.81 -16.14 -5.04
C GLU A 220 1.83 -15.48 -6.42
N ASN A 221 2.79 -14.57 -6.63
CA ASN A 221 2.95 -13.88 -7.92
C ASN A 221 3.49 -14.82 -9.00
N ALA A 222 3.17 -14.52 -10.27
CA ALA A 222 3.83 -15.18 -11.39
C ALA A 222 5.34 -14.94 -11.36
N GLN A 223 6.14 -15.95 -11.69
CA GLN A 223 7.60 -15.88 -11.62
C GLN A 223 8.25 -16.42 -12.90
N PHE A 224 9.33 -15.75 -13.34
CA PHE A 224 10.19 -16.29 -14.38
C PHE A 224 10.86 -17.59 -13.89
N PRO A 225 11.06 -18.62 -14.74
CA PRO A 225 11.77 -19.84 -14.35
C PRO A 225 13.16 -19.54 -13.80
N GLY A 226 13.42 -19.94 -12.55
CA GLY A 226 14.65 -19.61 -11.86
C GLY A 226 14.67 -18.25 -11.17
N GLY A 227 13.53 -17.54 -11.13
CA GLY A 227 13.35 -16.29 -10.41
C GLY A 227 13.89 -15.06 -11.13
N GLU A 228 13.97 -13.97 -10.38
CA GLU A 228 14.29 -12.63 -10.91
C GLU A 228 15.69 -12.56 -11.55
N GLN A 229 16.69 -13.13 -10.91
CA GLN A 229 18.06 -13.12 -11.43
C GLN A 229 18.17 -13.87 -12.77
N ALA A 230 17.44 -14.98 -12.90
CA ALA A 230 17.39 -15.74 -14.17
C ALA A 230 16.68 -14.93 -15.26
N CYS A 231 15.64 -14.17 -14.92
CA CYS A 231 14.96 -13.27 -15.82
C CYS A 231 15.89 -12.18 -16.35
N PHE A 232 16.63 -11.51 -15.47
CA PHE A 232 17.60 -10.48 -15.88
C PHE A 232 18.72 -11.02 -16.76
N LYS A 233 19.25 -12.19 -16.38
CA LYS A 233 20.26 -12.86 -17.22
C LYS A 233 19.68 -13.19 -18.60
N TRP A 234 18.49 -13.74 -18.66
CA TRP A 234 17.84 -14.10 -19.91
C TRP A 234 17.60 -12.85 -20.78
N LEU A 235 17.12 -11.76 -20.21
CA LEU A 235 16.96 -10.48 -20.89
C LEU A 235 18.28 -9.97 -21.45
N SER A 236 19.34 -9.95 -20.64
CA SER A 236 20.68 -9.54 -21.04
C SER A 236 21.24 -10.35 -22.23
N ASP A 237 20.95 -11.65 -22.24
CA ASP A 237 21.42 -12.56 -23.28
C ASP A 237 20.60 -12.44 -24.59
N ASN A 238 19.37 -11.93 -24.54
CA ASN A 238 18.42 -11.93 -25.66
C ASN A 238 18.03 -10.56 -26.22
N ILE A 239 18.27 -9.47 -25.48
CA ILE A 239 18.03 -8.10 -25.95
C ILE A 239 19.03 -7.71 -27.02
N LYS A 240 18.51 -7.12 -28.11
CA LYS A 240 19.33 -6.51 -29.17
C LYS A 240 19.05 -5.02 -29.20
N TYR A 241 20.08 -4.21 -29.02
CA TYR A 241 19.92 -2.76 -29.11
C TYR A 241 19.62 -2.35 -30.56
N PRO A 242 18.51 -1.62 -30.84
CA PRO A 242 18.19 -1.21 -32.20
C PRO A 242 19.22 -0.25 -32.77
N GLU A 243 19.60 -0.43 -34.04
CA GLU A 243 20.67 0.36 -34.69
C GLU A 243 20.31 1.85 -34.81
N ASP A 244 19.05 2.19 -35.04
CA ASP A 244 18.56 3.56 -35.06
C ASP A 244 18.74 4.23 -33.71
N CYS A 245 18.39 3.55 -32.63
CA CYS A 245 18.57 4.06 -31.27
C CYS A 245 20.05 4.19 -30.88
N LEU A 246 20.95 3.33 -31.42
CA LEU A 246 22.40 3.51 -31.25
C LEU A 246 22.89 4.76 -31.96
N LYS A 247 22.46 5.02 -33.20
CA LYS A 247 22.86 6.21 -33.98
C LYS A 247 22.34 7.51 -33.36
N GLU A 248 21.10 7.49 -32.85
CA GLU A 248 20.46 8.65 -32.23
C GLU A 248 20.82 8.82 -30.75
N LYS A 249 21.56 7.89 -30.17
CA LYS A 249 21.97 7.87 -28.75
C LYS A 249 20.75 7.88 -27.81
N VAL A 250 19.69 7.16 -28.15
CA VAL A 250 18.48 7.08 -27.36
C VAL A 250 18.63 6.04 -26.26
N GLU A 251 18.55 6.46 -25.02
CA GLU A 251 18.53 5.62 -23.82
C GLU A 251 17.20 5.80 -23.09
N GLY A 252 16.90 4.88 -22.17
CA GLY A 252 15.81 5.07 -21.23
C GLY A 252 15.10 3.81 -20.80
N ARG A 253 14.03 4.01 -20.04
CA ARG A 253 13.22 2.94 -19.47
C ARG A 253 12.06 2.60 -20.41
N VAL A 254 11.95 1.33 -20.76
CA VAL A 254 10.80 0.75 -21.47
C VAL A 254 10.01 -0.11 -20.48
N ILE A 255 8.72 0.03 -20.46
CA ILE A 255 7.82 -0.77 -19.60
C ILE A 255 6.88 -1.56 -20.50
N VAL A 256 6.94 -2.90 -20.38
CA VAL A 256 6.10 -3.82 -21.15
C VAL A 256 5.11 -4.52 -20.23
N ASN A 257 3.83 -4.44 -20.58
CA ASN A 257 2.77 -5.20 -19.95
C ASN A 257 2.53 -6.48 -20.72
N PHE A 258 2.25 -7.58 -20.01
CA PHE A 258 1.84 -8.85 -20.60
C PHE A 258 1.03 -9.66 -19.60
N VAL A 259 0.37 -10.70 -20.10
CA VAL A 259 -0.38 -11.66 -19.27
C VAL A 259 0.38 -12.97 -19.20
N VAL A 260 0.52 -13.50 -17.99
CA VAL A 260 0.97 -14.87 -17.75
C VAL A 260 -0.28 -15.74 -17.59
N GLU A 261 -0.50 -16.64 -18.52
CA GLU A 261 -1.66 -17.54 -18.54
C GLU A 261 -1.52 -18.65 -17.49
N LYS A 262 -2.61 -19.38 -17.23
CA LYS A 262 -2.63 -20.51 -16.28
C LYS A 262 -1.62 -21.61 -16.62
N ASP A 263 -1.27 -21.76 -17.90
CA ASP A 263 -0.26 -22.72 -18.36
C ASP A 263 1.17 -22.15 -18.38
N GLY A 264 1.34 -20.90 -17.90
CA GLY A 264 2.60 -20.18 -17.88
C GLY A 264 2.98 -19.48 -19.19
N SER A 265 2.19 -19.61 -20.26
CA SER A 265 2.45 -18.90 -21.52
C SER A 265 2.23 -17.40 -21.38
N ILE A 266 2.92 -16.62 -22.22
CA ILE A 266 2.84 -15.16 -22.23
C ILE A 266 1.94 -14.71 -23.36
N THR A 267 0.94 -13.88 -23.04
CA THR A 267 -0.02 -13.30 -24.00
C THR A 267 -0.15 -11.78 -23.77
N ASP A 268 -0.91 -11.09 -24.61
CA ASP A 268 -1.26 -9.65 -24.53
C ASP A 268 -0.04 -8.74 -24.27
N VAL A 269 1.08 -8.99 -24.96
CA VAL A 269 2.33 -8.23 -24.79
C VAL A 269 2.21 -6.88 -25.48
N LYS A 270 2.25 -5.79 -24.67
CA LYS A 270 2.16 -4.41 -25.14
C LYS A 270 3.10 -3.50 -24.37
N THR A 271 3.77 -2.59 -25.08
CA THR A 271 4.54 -1.52 -24.42
C THR A 271 3.60 -0.46 -23.85
N TRP A 272 3.73 -0.19 -22.56
CA TRP A 272 3.00 0.88 -21.88
C TRP A 272 3.73 2.23 -21.95
N LYS A 273 5.07 2.22 -21.82
CA LYS A 273 5.90 3.41 -21.87
C LYS A 273 7.25 3.10 -22.51
N SER A 274 7.69 3.96 -23.40
CA SER A 274 9.01 3.85 -24.05
C SER A 274 9.48 5.22 -24.53
N PRO A 275 10.80 5.49 -24.52
CA PRO A 275 11.37 6.70 -25.09
C PRO A 275 11.42 6.65 -26.64
N HIS A 276 11.37 5.45 -27.27
CA HIS A 276 11.47 5.30 -28.71
C HIS A 276 10.72 4.09 -29.25
N PRO A 277 10.06 4.18 -30.43
CA PRO A 277 9.28 3.04 -30.98
C PRO A 277 10.12 1.78 -31.25
N SER A 278 11.38 1.92 -31.65
CA SER A 278 12.24 0.77 -31.90
C SER A 278 12.64 0.04 -30.61
N LEU A 279 12.79 0.77 -29.49
CA LEU A 279 12.98 0.16 -28.17
C LEU A 279 11.71 -0.59 -27.72
N SER A 280 10.52 -0.05 -28.04
CA SER A 280 9.25 -0.75 -27.78
C SER A 280 9.17 -2.09 -28.51
N LYS A 281 9.46 -2.08 -29.82
CA LYS A 281 9.40 -3.29 -30.64
C LYS A 281 10.38 -4.35 -30.17
N GLU A 282 11.58 -3.95 -29.80
CA GLU A 282 12.59 -4.88 -29.27
C GLU A 282 12.19 -5.45 -27.92
N ALA A 283 11.68 -4.60 -27.01
CA ALA A 283 11.21 -5.02 -25.70
C ALA A 283 10.03 -6.03 -25.81
N GLU A 284 9.06 -5.75 -26.68
CA GLU A 284 7.95 -6.67 -26.93
C GLU A 284 8.43 -7.98 -27.57
N ARG A 285 9.39 -7.92 -28.52
CA ARG A 285 9.96 -9.12 -29.16
C ARG A 285 10.60 -10.04 -28.12
N VAL A 286 11.39 -9.45 -27.24
CA VAL A 286 12.10 -10.20 -26.20
C VAL A 286 11.11 -10.81 -25.22
N VAL A 287 10.11 -10.07 -24.73
CA VAL A 287 9.10 -10.61 -23.81
C VAL A 287 8.30 -11.74 -24.45
N LYS A 288 7.89 -11.62 -25.73
CA LYS A 288 7.20 -12.68 -26.46
C LYS A 288 8.02 -13.97 -26.64
N ALA A 289 9.36 -13.85 -26.59
CA ALA A 289 10.29 -14.98 -26.74
C ALA A 289 10.66 -15.64 -25.40
N MET A 290 10.17 -15.15 -24.27
CA MET A 290 10.45 -15.72 -22.95
C MET A 290 9.93 -17.17 -22.82
N PRO A 291 10.60 -18.01 -22.02
CA PRO A 291 10.07 -19.33 -21.68
C PRO A 291 8.78 -19.20 -20.86
N LYS A 292 8.06 -20.33 -20.72
CA LYS A 292 6.88 -20.36 -19.85
C LYS A 292 7.24 -19.99 -18.43
N TRP A 293 6.45 -19.08 -17.84
CA TRP A 293 6.56 -18.65 -16.45
C TRP A 293 5.86 -19.62 -15.50
N GLN A 294 6.21 -19.57 -14.23
CA GLN A 294 5.38 -20.12 -13.17
C GLN A 294 4.17 -19.20 -13.01
N PRO A 295 2.93 -19.69 -13.20
CA PRO A 295 1.75 -18.85 -13.11
C PRO A 295 1.46 -18.43 -11.66
N ALA A 296 0.76 -17.31 -11.49
CA ALA A 296 0.29 -16.84 -10.20
C ALA A 296 -0.71 -17.82 -9.58
N ARG A 297 -0.81 -17.78 -8.24
CA ARG A 297 -1.80 -18.57 -7.49
C ARG A 297 -2.61 -17.68 -6.56
N PHE A 298 -3.90 -17.98 -6.47
CA PHE A 298 -4.81 -17.39 -5.51
C PHE A 298 -5.53 -18.52 -4.77
N ASN A 299 -5.46 -18.53 -3.43
CA ASN A 299 -5.99 -19.61 -2.60
C ASN A 299 -5.57 -21.02 -3.05
N GLY A 300 -4.35 -21.17 -3.57
CA GLY A 300 -3.81 -22.44 -4.07
C GLY A 300 -4.22 -22.79 -5.52
N GLU A 301 -5.18 -22.09 -6.10
CA GLU A 301 -5.58 -22.27 -7.50
C GLU A 301 -4.68 -21.47 -8.45
N VAL A 302 -4.34 -22.07 -9.59
CA VAL A 302 -3.57 -21.39 -10.64
C VAL A 302 -4.47 -20.42 -11.37
N ILE A 303 -4.03 -19.16 -11.43
CA ILE A 303 -4.76 -18.07 -12.11
C ILE A 303 -3.91 -17.43 -13.20
N ARG A 304 -4.57 -16.83 -14.20
CA ARG A 304 -3.91 -15.92 -15.13
C ARG A 304 -3.68 -14.55 -14.45
N SER A 305 -2.55 -13.93 -14.74
CA SER A 305 -2.18 -12.68 -14.10
C SER A 305 -1.47 -11.73 -15.05
N ARG A 306 -1.70 -10.42 -14.88
CA ARG A 306 -0.98 -9.40 -15.62
C ARG A 306 0.36 -9.12 -14.93
N PHE A 307 1.39 -8.93 -15.75
CA PHE A 307 2.73 -8.63 -15.27
C PHE A 307 3.29 -7.41 -16.01
N MET A 308 4.04 -6.59 -15.27
CA MET A 308 4.67 -5.39 -15.81
C MET A 308 6.19 -5.51 -15.63
N LEU A 309 6.92 -5.47 -16.74
CA LEU A 309 8.37 -5.65 -16.75
C LEU A 309 9.06 -4.35 -17.17
N PRO A 310 9.74 -3.65 -16.24
CA PRO A 310 10.58 -2.51 -16.59
C PRO A 310 11.93 -2.98 -17.12
N MET A 311 12.35 -2.45 -18.27
CA MET A 311 13.64 -2.69 -18.89
C MET A 311 14.38 -1.38 -19.09
N ILE A 312 15.67 -1.33 -18.74
CA ILE A 312 16.50 -0.12 -18.92
C ILE A 312 17.45 -0.38 -20.07
N PHE A 313 17.29 0.40 -21.13
CA PHE A 313 18.20 0.43 -22.26
C PHE A 313 19.27 1.50 -22.02
N ARG A 314 20.54 1.08 -22.00
CA ARG A 314 21.71 1.96 -21.91
C ARG A 314 22.62 1.72 -23.08
N LEU A 315 23.21 2.79 -23.59
CA LEU A 315 24.22 2.69 -24.64
C LEU A 315 25.44 1.93 -24.11
N PRO A 316 26.10 1.11 -24.96
CA PRO A 316 27.38 0.52 -24.60
C PRO A 316 28.40 1.62 -24.32
N GLU A 317 29.17 1.50 -23.24
CA GLU A 317 30.26 2.42 -22.96
C GLU A 317 31.25 2.39 -24.14
N PRO A 318 31.76 3.56 -24.58
CA PRO A 318 32.83 3.59 -25.59
C PRO A 318 34.01 2.77 -25.05
N SER A 319 34.42 1.77 -25.80
CA SER A 319 35.61 0.98 -25.49
C SER A 319 36.78 1.92 -25.31
N GLY A 320 37.20 2.14 -24.05
CA GLY A 320 38.37 2.92 -23.75
C GLY A 320 39.58 2.28 -24.43
N ASP A 321 40.17 2.99 -25.37
CA ASP A 321 41.50 2.69 -25.85
C ASP A 321 42.45 2.74 -24.65
N SER A 322 42.89 1.58 -24.21
CA SER A 322 44.05 1.45 -23.36
C SER A 322 45.25 2.00 -24.13
N LYS A 323 45.59 3.25 -23.88
CA LYS A 323 46.92 3.75 -24.22
C LYS A 323 47.95 3.04 -23.35
N GLN A 324 48.85 2.44 -24.05
CA GLN A 324 50.12 1.88 -23.57
C GLN A 324 50.89 2.84 -22.66
#